data_b5bf5f91a302dd527aa53a2c72d34e6d
#
_entry.id   b5bf5f91a302dd527aa53a2c72d34e6d
#
_cell.length_a   1.000
_cell.length_b   1.000
_cell.length_c   1.000
_cell.angle_alpha   90.00
_cell.angle_beta   90.00
_cell.angle_gamma   90.00
#
_symmetry.space_group_name_H-M   'P 1'
#
loop_
_entity.id
_entity.type
_entity.pdbx_description
1 polymer ?
#
loop_
_entity_poly.entity_id
_entity_poly.type
_entity_poly.pdbx_seq_one_letter_code
_entity_poly.pdbx_strand_id
1 'polypeptide(L)'
;YILAQPAVENRVPLSQYNIPLPPSYGPPVGEVKDVDRADQVAYGAYLAGPAGHCTACHTPMIEGRLDFANQLGAGGFVFHGPWGTSVSANLTSHPQMGLGRYSDTELDAMIRTGKHASGRPMLPPMGYFYYGNISADDMQALIAYLRTLPAKPAL
;
A
#
# COMPACT_ATOMS: atom_id res chain seq x y z
N TYR A 1 -15.20 12.79 11.68
CA TYR A 1 -15.41 13.89 10.70
C TYR A 1 -16.54 13.55 9.72
N ILE A 2 -16.50 12.41 9.03
CA ILE A 2 -17.50 12.02 8.01
C ILE A 2 -18.92 11.94 8.62
N LEU A 3 -19.06 11.35 9.80
CA LEU A 3 -20.36 11.21 10.48
C LEU A 3 -20.96 12.53 10.94
N ALA A 4 -20.14 13.59 11.05
CA ALA A 4 -20.58 14.92 11.44
C ALA A 4 -20.98 15.82 10.24
N GLN A 5 -20.82 15.31 9.01
CA GLN A 5 -21.25 16.06 7.83
C GLN A 5 -22.75 15.98 7.65
N PRO A 6 -23.41 17.07 7.21
CA PRO A 6 -24.84 17.04 6.90
C PRO A 6 -25.09 16.03 5.76
N ALA A 7 -26.18 15.30 5.86
CA ALA A 7 -26.61 14.42 4.79
C ALA A 7 -26.86 15.23 3.51
N VAL A 8 -26.25 14.81 2.42
CA VAL A 8 -26.46 15.40 1.09
C VAL A 8 -27.30 14.43 0.29
N GLU A 9 -28.39 14.94 -0.30
CA GLU A 9 -29.23 14.14 -1.18
C GLU A 9 -28.42 13.65 -2.40
N ASN A 10 -28.45 12.36 -2.66
CA ASN A 10 -27.81 11.80 -3.84
C ASN A 10 -28.58 12.20 -5.10
N ARG A 11 -28.01 13.08 -5.91
CA ARG A 11 -28.59 13.56 -7.17
C ARG A 11 -28.27 12.69 -8.37
N VAL A 12 -27.46 11.65 -8.19
CA VAL A 12 -27.15 10.70 -9.27
C VAL A 12 -28.28 9.68 -9.36
N PRO A 13 -29.05 9.63 -10.48
CA PRO A 13 -30.09 8.63 -10.64
C PRO A 13 -29.45 7.24 -10.82
N LEU A 14 -29.36 6.47 -9.73
CA LEU A 14 -28.80 5.12 -9.72
C LEU A 14 -29.49 4.18 -10.71
N SER A 15 -30.74 4.46 -11.08
CA SER A 15 -31.47 3.70 -12.09
C SER A 15 -30.87 3.74 -13.50
N GLN A 16 -29.97 4.68 -13.79
CA GLN A 16 -29.26 4.75 -15.07
C GLN A 16 -28.01 3.85 -15.10
N TYR A 17 -27.54 3.37 -13.96
CA TYR A 17 -26.37 2.53 -13.83
C TYR A 17 -26.81 1.13 -13.40
N ASN A 18 -27.22 0.32 -14.37
CA ASN A 18 -27.48 -1.10 -14.14
C ASN A 18 -26.15 -1.85 -13.95
N ILE A 19 -25.45 -1.56 -12.85
CA ILE A 19 -24.28 -2.33 -12.45
C ILE A 19 -24.80 -3.57 -11.75
N PRO A 20 -24.65 -4.78 -12.34
CA PRO A 20 -25.04 -6.00 -11.67
C PRO A 20 -24.16 -6.17 -10.42
N LEU A 21 -24.75 -5.93 -9.27
CA LEU A 21 -24.08 -6.19 -8.00
C LEU A 21 -24.04 -7.70 -7.78
N PRO A 22 -22.94 -8.25 -7.27
CA PRO A 22 -22.89 -9.65 -6.91
C PRO A 22 -23.96 -9.95 -5.85
N PRO A 23 -24.57 -11.13 -5.86
CA PRO A 23 -25.64 -11.51 -4.93
C PRO A 23 -25.16 -11.55 -3.46
N SER A 24 -23.84 -11.57 -3.25
CA SER A 24 -23.21 -11.53 -1.93
C SER A 24 -21.85 -10.86 -2.02
N TYR A 25 -21.56 -9.96 -1.08
CA TYR A 25 -20.25 -9.34 -0.90
C TYR A 25 -19.29 -10.16 -0.02
N GLY A 26 -19.55 -11.42 0.20
CA GLY A 26 -18.87 -12.28 1.14
C GLY A 26 -19.59 -12.39 2.49
N PRO A 27 -18.98 -13.08 3.45
CA PRO A 27 -19.56 -13.18 4.80
C PRO A 27 -19.64 -11.79 5.43
N PRO A 28 -20.61 -11.55 6.34
CA PRO A 28 -20.67 -10.33 7.10
C PRO A 28 -19.35 -10.08 7.82
N VAL A 29 -18.87 -8.83 7.76
CA VAL A 29 -17.70 -8.44 8.53
C VAL A 29 -18.08 -8.51 10.01
N GLY A 30 -17.36 -9.37 10.77
CA GLY A 30 -17.53 -9.45 12.22
C GLY A 30 -16.96 -8.22 12.93
N GLU A 31 -16.87 -8.30 14.25
CA GLU A 31 -16.21 -7.27 15.04
C GLU A 31 -14.72 -7.20 14.65
N VAL A 32 -14.28 -6.02 14.20
CA VAL A 32 -12.89 -5.73 13.90
C VAL A 32 -12.27 -5.04 15.10
N LYS A 33 -11.30 -5.71 15.75
CA LYS A 33 -10.57 -5.13 16.87
C LYS A 33 -9.67 -4.00 16.39
N ASP A 34 -9.53 -2.98 17.23
CA ASP A 34 -8.52 -1.94 17.02
C ASP A 34 -7.11 -2.54 17.01
N VAL A 35 -6.26 -2.00 16.19
CA VAL A 35 -4.86 -2.40 16.14
C VAL A 35 -4.11 -1.72 17.28
N ASP A 36 -3.41 -2.51 18.10
CA ASP A 36 -2.57 -1.98 19.17
C ASP A 36 -1.37 -1.22 18.55
N ARG A 37 -1.32 0.08 18.82
CA ARG A 37 -0.22 0.93 18.35
C ARG A 37 1.11 0.68 19.07
N ALA A 38 1.08 0.01 20.24
CA ALA A 38 2.30 -0.39 20.93
C ALA A 38 2.98 -1.58 20.26
N ASP A 39 2.23 -2.42 19.55
CA ASP A 39 2.80 -3.43 18.66
C ASP A 39 3.15 -2.78 17.30
N GLN A 40 4.38 -2.29 17.19
CA GLN A 40 4.85 -1.58 16.00
C GLN A 40 4.73 -2.41 14.71
N VAL A 41 4.92 -3.72 14.78
CA VAL A 41 4.83 -4.58 13.59
C VAL A 41 3.39 -4.78 13.17
N ALA A 42 2.49 -5.08 14.11
CA ALA A 42 1.06 -5.21 13.80
C ALA A 42 0.46 -3.88 13.34
N TYR A 43 0.82 -2.78 13.97
CA TYR A 43 0.39 -1.45 13.55
C TYR A 43 0.98 -1.06 12.17
N GLY A 44 2.24 -1.36 11.94
CA GLY A 44 2.89 -1.19 10.62
C GLY A 44 2.23 -2.01 9.53
N ALA A 45 1.77 -3.23 9.81
CA ALA A 45 1.01 -4.06 8.89
C ALA A 45 -0.33 -3.41 8.52
N TYR A 46 -1.03 -2.82 9.50
CA TYR A 46 -2.24 -2.03 9.25
C TYR A 46 -1.96 -0.82 8.36
N LEU A 47 -0.87 -0.08 8.64
CA LEU A 47 -0.47 1.08 7.82
C LEU A 47 -0.08 0.68 6.39
N ALA A 48 0.68 -0.40 6.22
CA ALA A 48 1.11 -0.86 4.90
C ALA A 48 0.00 -1.53 4.08
N GLY A 49 -0.98 -2.12 4.74
CA GLY A 49 -2.10 -2.82 4.12
C GLY A 49 -3.34 -1.93 3.99
N PRO A 50 -4.31 -2.01 4.92
CA PRO A 50 -5.61 -1.35 4.80
C PRO A 50 -5.55 0.18 4.71
N ALA A 51 -4.61 0.82 5.41
CA ALA A 51 -4.55 2.28 5.48
C ALA A 51 -3.79 2.91 4.29
N GLY A 52 -2.61 2.41 3.98
CA GLY A 52 -1.71 3.01 2.99
C GLY A 52 -1.64 2.29 1.65
N HIS A 53 -2.23 1.09 1.54
CA HIS A 53 -2.26 0.26 0.33
C HIS A 53 -0.89 -0.08 -0.28
N CYS A 54 0.20 0.03 0.47
CA CYS A 54 1.55 -0.28 -0.01
C CYS A 54 1.60 -1.70 -0.60
N THR A 55 1.12 -2.68 0.18
CA THR A 55 1.16 -4.09 -0.21
C THR A 55 0.27 -4.40 -1.42
N ALA A 56 -0.84 -3.68 -1.61
CA ALA A 56 -1.71 -3.89 -2.77
C ALA A 56 -1.03 -3.49 -4.08
N CYS A 57 -0.33 -2.33 -4.09
CA CYS A 57 0.41 -1.89 -5.27
C CYS A 57 1.75 -2.62 -5.47
N HIS A 58 2.34 -3.11 -4.39
CA HIS A 58 3.66 -3.74 -4.41
C HIS A 58 3.61 -5.28 -4.31
N THR A 59 2.47 -5.88 -4.62
CA THR A 59 2.32 -7.34 -4.78
C THR A 59 1.98 -7.64 -6.23
N PRO A 60 2.62 -8.61 -6.88
CA PRO A 60 2.37 -8.91 -8.27
C PRO A 60 0.97 -9.50 -8.47
N MET A 61 0.42 -9.25 -9.64
CA MET A 61 -0.84 -9.85 -10.08
C MET A 61 -0.55 -11.12 -10.88
N ILE A 62 -1.06 -12.26 -10.42
CA ILE A 62 -0.95 -13.56 -11.07
C ILE A 62 -2.38 -14.02 -11.39
N GLU A 63 -2.64 -14.39 -12.64
CA GLU A 63 -3.95 -14.83 -13.10
C GLU A 63 -5.11 -13.88 -12.70
N GLY A 64 -4.86 -12.57 -12.78
CA GLY A 64 -5.85 -11.53 -12.47
C GLY A 64 -6.10 -11.28 -10.98
N ARG A 65 -5.28 -11.84 -10.08
CA ARG A 65 -5.38 -11.65 -8.63
C ARG A 65 -4.02 -11.28 -8.04
N LEU A 66 -4.03 -10.43 -7.01
CA LEU A 66 -2.82 -10.15 -6.24
C LEU A 66 -2.42 -11.39 -5.43
N ASP A 67 -1.20 -11.86 -5.63
CA ASP A 67 -0.68 -13.04 -4.93
C ASP A 67 -0.13 -12.70 -3.55
N PHE A 68 -1.02 -12.30 -2.66
CA PHE A 68 -0.66 -12.00 -1.26
C PHE A 68 -0.13 -13.23 -0.50
N ALA A 69 -0.54 -14.43 -0.90
CA ALA A 69 -0.16 -15.65 -0.20
C ALA A 69 1.32 -16.00 -0.40
N ASN A 70 1.83 -15.83 -1.63
CA ASN A 70 3.16 -16.30 -1.98
C ASN A 70 4.14 -15.15 -2.28
N GLN A 71 3.66 -14.00 -2.77
CA GLN A 71 4.47 -12.92 -3.30
C GLN A 71 4.19 -11.56 -2.66
N LEU A 72 3.71 -11.54 -1.41
CA LEU A 72 3.42 -10.31 -0.68
C LEU A 72 4.63 -9.36 -0.71
N GLY A 73 4.44 -8.18 -1.26
CA GLY A 73 5.46 -7.14 -1.33
C GLY A 73 6.58 -7.38 -2.35
N ALA A 74 6.53 -8.43 -3.18
CA ALA A 74 7.60 -8.75 -4.14
C ALA A 74 7.73 -7.75 -5.30
N GLY A 75 6.79 -6.81 -5.43
CA GLY A 75 6.79 -5.82 -6.51
C GLY A 75 6.28 -6.40 -7.83
N GLY A 76 6.69 -5.78 -8.95
CA GLY A 76 6.38 -6.31 -10.28
C GLY A 76 5.00 -5.95 -10.83
N PHE A 77 4.16 -5.23 -10.07
CA PHE A 77 2.88 -4.75 -10.60
C PHE A 77 3.12 -3.61 -11.60
N VAL A 78 2.54 -3.74 -12.79
CA VAL A 78 2.75 -2.79 -13.89
C VAL A 78 1.62 -1.78 -13.93
N PHE A 79 1.98 -0.49 -13.94
CA PHE A 79 1.05 0.62 -14.08
C PHE A 79 1.28 1.36 -15.39
N HIS A 80 0.20 1.69 -16.08
CA HIS A 80 0.22 2.53 -17.27
C HIS A 80 -0.53 3.83 -17.01
N GLY A 81 0.03 4.94 -17.49
CA GLY A 81 -0.59 6.25 -17.32
C GLY A 81 0.05 7.32 -18.22
N PRO A 82 -0.35 8.59 -18.06
CA PRO A 82 0.23 9.69 -18.83
C PRO A 82 1.75 9.84 -18.66
N TRP A 83 2.32 9.27 -17.59
CA TRP A 83 3.76 9.22 -17.32
C TRP A 83 4.49 8.08 -18.06
N GLY A 84 3.78 7.27 -18.84
CA GLY A 84 4.29 6.05 -19.46
C GLY A 84 4.00 4.79 -18.62
N THR A 85 5.00 3.91 -18.51
CA THR A 85 4.91 2.67 -17.74
C THR A 85 5.80 2.76 -16.49
N SER A 86 5.25 2.39 -15.34
CA SER A 86 6.00 2.19 -14.10
C SER A 86 5.75 0.79 -13.55
N VAL A 87 6.74 0.25 -12.85
CA VAL A 87 6.67 -1.08 -12.22
C VAL A 87 6.95 -0.91 -10.74
N SER A 88 6.09 -1.48 -9.89
CA SER A 88 6.26 -1.38 -8.44
C SER A 88 7.52 -2.08 -7.96
N ALA A 89 8.22 -1.42 -7.03
CA ALA A 89 9.44 -1.94 -6.44
C ALA A 89 9.16 -3.11 -5.48
N ASN A 90 10.16 -3.94 -5.29
CA ASN A 90 10.14 -5.02 -4.30
C ASN A 90 10.32 -4.41 -2.89
N LEU A 91 9.32 -4.58 -2.02
CA LEU A 91 9.30 -4.12 -0.61
C LEU A 91 9.78 -5.19 0.38
N THR A 92 10.18 -6.37 -0.09
CA THR A 92 10.64 -7.43 0.80
C THR A 92 12.04 -7.14 1.34
N SER A 93 12.46 -7.90 2.35
CA SER A 93 13.79 -7.80 2.95
C SER A 93 14.93 -8.33 2.04
N HIS A 94 14.65 -8.63 0.76
CA HIS A 94 15.68 -9.14 -0.16
C HIS A 94 16.88 -8.17 -0.26
N PRO A 95 18.13 -8.64 -0.04
CA PRO A 95 19.28 -7.77 0.17
C PRO A 95 19.75 -7.00 -1.08
N GLN A 96 19.38 -7.45 -2.29
CA GLN A 96 19.80 -6.79 -3.53
C GLN A 96 18.61 -6.23 -4.32
N MET A 97 17.48 -6.94 -4.33
CA MET A 97 16.32 -6.58 -5.15
C MET A 97 15.22 -5.88 -4.36
N GLY A 98 15.24 -6.01 -3.02
CA GLY A 98 14.26 -5.46 -2.10
C GLY A 98 14.81 -4.33 -1.22
N LEU A 99 14.11 -4.08 -0.12
CA LEU A 99 14.45 -3.03 0.83
C LEU A 99 15.65 -3.37 1.73
N GLY A 100 16.11 -4.62 1.74
CA GLY A 100 17.26 -5.06 2.56
C GLY A 100 18.57 -4.32 2.29
N ARG A 101 18.67 -3.61 1.16
CA ARG A 101 19.85 -2.81 0.78
C ARG A 101 19.84 -1.38 1.33
N TYR A 102 18.73 -0.92 1.93
CA TYR A 102 18.59 0.44 2.41
C TYR A 102 18.51 0.47 3.94
N SER A 103 19.05 1.50 4.55
CA SER A 103 18.83 1.82 5.95
C SER A 103 17.40 2.34 6.19
N ASP A 104 16.96 2.35 7.45
CA ASP A 104 15.63 2.88 7.81
C ASP A 104 15.52 4.38 7.51
N THR A 105 16.59 5.12 7.71
CA THR A 105 16.65 6.55 7.37
C THR A 105 16.51 6.79 5.86
N GLU A 106 17.14 5.95 5.03
CA GLU A 106 16.97 6.04 3.58
C GLU A 106 15.54 5.69 3.16
N LEU A 107 14.93 4.67 3.78
CA LEU A 107 13.54 4.29 3.51
C LEU A 107 12.57 5.41 3.90
N ASP A 108 12.73 6.00 5.07
CA ASP A 108 11.91 7.15 5.50
C ASP A 108 12.02 8.29 4.47
N ALA A 109 13.24 8.67 4.11
CA ALA A 109 13.46 9.73 3.12
C ALA A 109 12.85 9.40 1.75
N MET A 110 13.00 8.16 1.28
CA MET A 110 12.46 7.69 0.00
C MET A 110 10.94 7.76 -0.02
N ILE A 111 10.28 7.26 1.01
CA ILE A 111 8.82 7.23 1.11
C ILE A 111 8.25 8.65 1.18
N ARG A 112 8.87 9.54 1.97
CA ARG A 112 8.39 10.92 2.15
C ARG A 112 8.62 11.79 0.93
N THR A 113 9.75 11.62 0.26
CA THR A 113 10.17 12.55 -0.80
C THR A 113 9.86 12.07 -2.20
N GLY A 114 9.55 10.78 -2.38
CA GLY A 114 9.35 10.18 -3.68
C GLY A 114 10.64 10.12 -4.51
N LYS A 115 11.80 10.06 -3.85
CA LYS A 115 13.10 9.94 -4.51
C LYS A 115 13.83 8.69 -4.05
N HIS A 116 14.43 7.97 -4.98
CA HIS A 116 15.35 6.89 -4.66
C HIS A 116 16.58 7.43 -3.91
N ALA A 117 17.32 6.57 -3.21
CA ALA A 117 18.58 6.94 -2.55
C ALA A 117 19.59 7.58 -3.51
N SER A 118 19.53 7.28 -4.80
CA SER A 118 20.32 7.93 -5.87
C SER A 118 19.84 9.32 -6.26
N GLY A 119 18.76 9.84 -5.65
CA GLY A 119 18.13 11.12 -6.00
C GLY A 119 17.17 11.07 -7.20
N ARG A 120 17.07 9.94 -7.91
CA ARG A 120 16.15 9.77 -9.04
C ARG A 120 14.69 9.81 -8.57
N PRO A 121 13.79 10.60 -9.19
CA PRO A 121 12.38 10.61 -8.83
C PRO A 121 11.71 9.25 -9.02
N MET A 122 10.80 8.90 -8.13
CA MET A 122 9.89 7.77 -8.31
C MET A 122 8.77 8.17 -9.27
N LEU A 123 8.30 7.20 -10.04
CA LEU A 123 7.21 7.41 -10.99
C LEU A 123 5.85 7.22 -10.31
N PRO A 124 4.80 7.89 -10.80
CA PRO A 124 3.44 7.61 -10.40
C PRO A 124 3.07 6.12 -10.65
N PRO A 125 2.06 5.60 -9.93
CA PRO A 125 1.11 6.28 -9.06
C PRO A 125 1.50 6.37 -7.59
N MET A 126 2.79 6.17 -7.23
CA MET A 126 3.25 6.27 -5.84
C MET A 126 2.82 7.59 -5.19
N GLY A 127 2.07 7.48 -4.08
CA GLY A 127 1.42 8.62 -3.42
C GLY A 127 2.30 9.41 -2.45
N TYR A 128 3.57 9.63 -2.77
CA TYR A 128 4.55 10.25 -1.86
C TYR A 128 4.15 11.66 -1.38
N PHE A 129 3.34 12.41 -2.13
CA PHE A 129 2.80 13.70 -1.66
C PHE A 129 2.00 13.58 -0.37
N TYR A 130 1.28 12.48 -0.20
CA TYR A 130 0.51 12.19 1.01
C TYR A 130 1.39 11.59 2.10
N TYR A 131 2.31 10.70 1.74
CA TYR A 131 3.20 10.03 2.67
C TYR A 131 4.22 10.95 3.32
N GLY A 132 4.52 12.10 2.70
CA GLY A 132 5.35 13.13 3.30
C GLY A 132 4.84 13.65 4.66
N ASN A 133 3.53 13.52 4.91
CA ASN A 133 2.87 13.97 6.14
C ASN A 133 2.69 12.87 7.20
N ILE A 134 3.16 11.64 6.96
CA ILE A 134 3.11 10.57 7.96
C ILE A 134 3.92 10.99 9.20
N SER A 135 3.38 10.75 10.42
CA SER A 135 4.11 11.02 11.65
C SER A 135 5.40 10.18 11.74
N ALA A 136 6.34 10.59 12.58
CA ALA A 136 7.58 9.83 12.76
C ALA A 136 7.30 8.42 13.31
N ASP A 137 6.39 8.32 14.27
CA ASP A 137 6.03 7.05 14.91
C ASP A 137 5.33 6.09 13.93
N ASP A 138 4.41 6.62 13.11
CA ASP A 138 3.73 5.81 12.08
C ASP A 138 4.72 5.33 11.00
N MET A 139 5.67 6.18 10.59
CA MET A 139 6.70 5.79 9.65
C MET A 139 7.63 4.73 10.23
N GLN A 140 7.99 4.84 11.49
CA GLN A 140 8.80 3.83 12.18
C GLN A 140 8.06 2.49 12.23
N ALA A 141 6.79 2.47 12.58
CA ALA A 141 5.97 1.26 12.57
C ALA A 141 5.84 0.66 11.16
N LEU A 142 5.60 1.50 10.16
CA LEU A 142 5.55 1.07 8.76
C LEU A 142 6.85 0.39 8.33
N ILE A 143 8.00 1.01 8.58
CA ILE A 143 9.31 0.44 8.24
C ILE A 143 9.57 -0.85 9.02
N ALA A 144 9.25 -0.88 10.33
CA ALA A 144 9.38 -2.08 11.14
C ALA A 144 8.62 -3.27 10.53
N TYR A 145 7.39 -3.06 10.09
CA TYR A 145 6.64 -4.11 9.39
C TYR A 145 7.28 -4.50 8.05
N LEU A 146 7.66 -3.55 7.21
CA LEU A 146 8.28 -3.84 5.91
C LEU A 146 9.56 -4.68 6.07
N ARG A 147 10.30 -4.52 7.16
CA ARG A 147 11.47 -5.33 7.50
C ARG A 147 11.14 -6.80 7.80
N THR A 148 9.90 -7.09 8.22
CA THR A 148 9.46 -8.47 8.48
C THR A 148 9.08 -9.24 7.21
N LEU A 149 8.89 -8.55 6.08
CA LEU A 149 8.50 -9.22 4.84
C LEU A 149 9.61 -10.17 4.37
N PRO A 150 9.32 -11.48 4.22
CA PRO A 150 10.32 -12.47 3.82
C PRO A 150 10.94 -12.11 2.47
N ALA A 151 12.25 -12.27 2.35
CA ALA A 151 12.98 -11.99 1.11
C ALA A 151 12.39 -12.78 -0.08
N LYS A 152 11.98 -12.06 -1.13
CA LYS A 152 11.49 -12.62 -2.38
C LYS A 152 12.32 -12.06 -3.54
N PRO A 153 12.68 -12.86 -4.55
CA PRO A 153 13.22 -12.31 -5.79
C PRO A 153 12.15 -11.45 -6.46
N ALA A 154 12.57 -10.48 -7.26
CA ALA A 154 11.66 -9.79 -8.18
C ALA A 154 11.22 -10.76 -9.28
N LEU A 155 9.97 -10.66 -9.70
CA LEU A 155 9.44 -11.40 -10.86
C LEU A 155 9.89 -10.77 -12.16
#